data_a631fdeeaf6098293e2bbbb215625f57
#
_entry.id   a631fdeeaf6098293e2bbbb215625f57
#
_cell.length_a   1.000
_cell.length_b   1.000
_cell.length_c   1.000
_cell.angle_alpha   90.00
_cell.angle_beta   90.00
_cell.angle_gamma   90.00
#
_symmetry.space_group_name_H-M   'P 1'
#
loop_
_entity.id
_entity.type
_entity.pdbx_description
1 polymer ?
#
loop_
_entity_poly.entity_id
_entity_poly.type
_entity_poly.pdbx_seq_one_letter_code
_entity_poly.pdbx_strand_id
1 'polypeptide(L)'
;YKNRVKEEDCDIIACGPKGTSAVAYGEIFETSHPNHIGFQLNDKLAPGAYSYLIVIDGIGLICTCLWRKQKKSERFLNETIAWYEAKYPDLDRKPIKRVGGKGDFTINARYKQNGRYYIGESGGLQDFMWGFGMRMAIWSGHLAAKDILGECDYEKEVRRQLLPYVRTSVTNRFLMNRVGDGMFKRMCKNWMRNQKRNDDGLVWVAKLFRPTWWKTLIYHMVSPFMLEKDSKALGRGVRRMPFRKALKRDVWEQSDEAIAVGNSWDEARKGGSNTSFAEDSDSPSVPDS
;
A
#
# COMPACT_ATOMS: atom_id res chain seq x y z
N TYR A 1 2.46 21.86 3.10
CA TYR A 1 3.79 22.00 2.47
C TYR A 1 3.64 22.85 1.22
N LYS A 2 3.99 24.14 1.30
CA LYS A 2 3.83 25.11 0.19
C LYS A 2 5.02 25.15 -0.77
N ASN A 3 6.17 24.59 -0.40
CA ASN A 3 7.38 24.67 -1.21
C ASN A 3 7.70 23.29 -1.81
N ARG A 4 7.80 23.24 -3.13
CA ARG A 4 8.38 22.09 -3.83
C ARG A 4 9.90 22.14 -3.64
N VAL A 5 10.42 21.28 -2.79
CA VAL A 5 11.86 21.05 -2.66
C VAL A 5 12.28 20.19 -3.84
N LYS A 6 13.36 20.56 -4.51
CA LYS A 6 13.94 19.76 -5.58
C LYS A 6 14.59 18.51 -4.98
N GLU A 7 14.56 17.38 -5.71
CA GLU A 7 15.17 16.12 -5.25
C GLU A 7 16.68 16.29 -5.02
N GLU A 8 17.33 17.20 -5.76
CA GLU A 8 18.75 17.50 -5.62
C GLU A 8 19.14 18.20 -4.31
N ASP A 9 18.16 18.84 -3.66
CA ASP A 9 18.35 19.57 -2.40
C ASP A 9 18.00 18.69 -1.17
N CYS A 10 17.78 17.39 -1.36
CA CYS A 10 17.37 16.47 -0.30
C CYS A 10 18.40 15.34 -0.12
N ASP A 11 18.76 15.03 1.12
CA ASP A 11 19.56 13.85 1.45
C ASP A 11 18.71 12.58 1.45
N ILE A 12 17.45 12.68 1.87
CA ILE A 12 16.52 11.56 1.97
C ILE A 12 15.29 11.81 1.10
N ILE A 13 14.98 10.87 0.22
CA ILE A 13 13.82 10.91 -0.68
C ILE A 13 12.75 9.93 -0.16
N ALA A 14 11.68 10.51 0.38
CA ALA A 14 10.54 9.78 0.97
C ALA A 14 9.18 10.24 0.40
N CYS A 15 9.17 10.73 -0.85
CA CYS A 15 8.00 11.39 -1.45
C CYS A 15 6.88 10.44 -1.91
N GLY A 16 6.99 9.13 -1.63
CA GLY A 16 5.99 8.14 -2.02
C GLY A 16 6.04 7.78 -3.51
N PRO A 17 4.90 7.42 -4.11
CA PRO A 17 4.86 6.89 -5.47
C PRO A 17 5.13 7.95 -6.53
N LYS A 18 5.94 7.59 -7.53
CA LYS A 18 6.17 8.41 -8.74
C LYS A 18 5.24 8.04 -9.90
N GLY A 19 4.72 6.81 -9.89
CA GLY A 19 3.76 6.29 -10.87
C GLY A 19 2.47 5.81 -10.21
N THR A 20 1.67 5.04 -10.98
CA THR A 20 0.43 4.45 -10.48
C THR A 20 0.33 3.01 -10.94
N SER A 21 0.53 2.06 -10.04
CA SER A 21 0.30 0.63 -10.25
C SER A 21 -1.00 0.16 -9.60
N ALA A 22 -1.43 0.83 -8.54
CA ALA A 22 -2.69 0.58 -7.84
C ALA A 22 -3.31 1.88 -7.34
N VAL A 23 -4.62 1.85 -7.10
CA VAL A 23 -5.38 2.96 -6.49
C VAL A 23 -6.15 2.40 -5.31
N ALA A 24 -6.11 3.12 -4.19
CA ALA A 24 -7.02 2.94 -3.08
C ALA A 24 -8.00 4.11 -3.06
N TYR A 25 -9.30 3.83 -2.96
CA TYR A 25 -10.32 4.86 -2.88
C TYR A 25 -11.31 4.50 -1.77
N GLY A 26 -11.59 5.44 -0.90
CA GLY A 26 -12.34 5.18 0.32
C GLY A 26 -13.17 6.37 0.77
N GLU A 27 -13.97 6.12 1.81
CA GLU A 27 -14.77 7.12 2.48
C GLU A 27 -14.56 7.03 3.98
N ILE A 28 -14.26 8.18 4.58
CA ILE A 28 -14.25 8.36 6.03
C ILE A 28 -15.65 8.80 6.46
N PHE A 29 -16.14 8.25 7.56
CA PHE A 29 -17.49 8.52 8.08
C PHE A 29 -17.50 8.41 9.61
N GLU A 30 -18.49 9.05 10.24
CA GLU A 30 -18.84 8.81 11.65
C GLU A 30 -19.81 7.62 11.75
N THR A 31 -19.76 6.91 12.88
CA THR A 31 -20.62 5.76 13.16
C THR A 31 -20.68 5.47 14.65
N SER A 32 -21.81 4.91 15.13
CA SER A 32 -21.91 4.31 16.47
C SER A 32 -21.53 2.82 16.48
N HIS A 33 -21.22 2.23 15.32
CA HIS A 33 -20.83 0.84 15.23
C HIS A 33 -19.57 0.57 16.08
N PRO A 34 -19.49 -0.54 16.81
CA PRO A 34 -18.32 -0.89 17.63
C PRO A 34 -17.01 -0.94 16.81
N ASN A 35 -15.87 -0.83 17.51
CA ASN A 35 -14.57 -1.00 16.88
C ASN A 35 -14.53 -2.29 16.08
N HIS A 36 -14.20 -2.18 14.80
CA HIS A 36 -14.27 -3.27 13.84
C HIS A 36 -13.15 -3.22 12.82
N ILE A 37 -12.62 -4.38 12.45
CA ILE A 37 -11.71 -4.55 11.32
C ILE A 37 -12.23 -5.66 10.44
N GLY A 38 -12.72 -5.29 9.27
CA GLY A 38 -13.21 -6.20 8.23
C GLY A 38 -12.36 -6.10 6.96
N PHE A 39 -12.04 -7.25 6.39
CA PHE A 39 -11.25 -7.36 5.16
C PHE A 39 -11.94 -8.33 4.20
N GLN A 40 -11.97 -7.98 2.91
CA GLN A 40 -12.65 -8.78 1.91
C GLN A 40 -11.83 -8.92 0.63
N LEU A 41 -11.73 -10.14 0.15
CA LEU A 41 -11.19 -10.52 -1.16
C LEU A 41 -12.37 -10.85 -2.09
N ASN A 42 -12.69 -9.94 -3.00
CA ASN A 42 -13.79 -10.09 -3.95
C ASN A 42 -13.51 -9.27 -5.20
N ASP A 43 -13.22 -9.92 -6.31
CA ASP A 43 -12.91 -9.26 -7.58
C ASP A 43 -14.09 -8.44 -8.16
N LYS A 44 -15.33 -8.66 -7.68
CA LYS A 44 -16.49 -7.84 -8.07
C LYS A 44 -16.46 -6.46 -7.42
N LEU A 45 -15.92 -6.36 -6.19
CA LEU A 45 -15.84 -5.11 -5.42
C LEU A 45 -14.46 -4.45 -5.50
N ALA A 46 -13.40 -5.27 -5.60
CA ALA A 46 -12.02 -4.81 -5.59
C ALA A 46 -11.18 -5.60 -6.59
N PRO A 47 -11.32 -5.33 -7.92
CA PRO A 47 -10.67 -6.09 -8.98
C PRO A 47 -9.14 -6.19 -8.81
N GLY A 48 -8.68 -7.40 -8.56
CA GLY A 48 -7.28 -7.75 -8.39
C GLY A 48 -6.68 -7.40 -7.03
N ALA A 49 -7.49 -6.92 -6.06
CA ALA A 49 -7.00 -6.52 -4.75
C ALA A 49 -8.01 -6.88 -3.64
N TYR A 50 -8.35 -5.94 -2.80
CA TYR A 50 -9.19 -6.15 -1.62
C TYR A 50 -9.96 -4.87 -1.25
N SER A 51 -11.03 -5.05 -0.48
CA SER A 51 -11.71 -3.97 0.21
C SER A 51 -11.66 -4.19 1.71
N TYR A 52 -11.85 -3.12 2.48
CA TYR A 52 -11.87 -3.19 3.94
C TYR A 52 -12.79 -2.17 4.57
N LEU A 53 -13.27 -2.52 5.76
CA LEU A 53 -13.95 -1.64 6.71
C LEU A 53 -13.13 -1.63 7.99
N ILE A 54 -12.76 -0.44 8.45
CA ILE A 54 -12.12 -0.23 9.74
C ILE A 54 -12.95 0.79 10.49
N VAL A 55 -13.32 0.48 11.73
CA VAL A 55 -13.97 1.41 12.65
C VAL A 55 -13.16 1.48 13.93
N ILE A 56 -12.76 2.68 14.33
CA ILE A 56 -12.01 2.94 15.56
C ILE A 56 -12.59 4.20 16.18
N ASP A 57 -13.06 4.08 17.42
CA ASP A 57 -13.52 5.18 18.26
C ASP A 57 -14.52 6.12 17.55
N GLY A 58 -15.54 5.50 16.93
CA GLY A 58 -16.62 6.21 16.24
C GLY A 58 -16.27 6.75 14.86
N ILE A 59 -15.04 6.55 14.38
CA ILE A 59 -14.62 6.92 13.02
C ILE A 59 -14.42 5.65 12.19
N GLY A 60 -15.14 5.59 11.07
CA GLY A 60 -15.05 4.50 10.11
C GLY A 60 -14.33 4.90 8.82
N LEU A 61 -13.69 3.91 8.18
CA LEU A 61 -13.14 4.00 6.84
C LEU A 61 -13.56 2.76 6.06
N ILE A 62 -14.33 2.94 4.99
CA ILE A 62 -14.53 1.93 3.95
C ILE A 62 -13.64 2.27 2.78
N CYS A 63 -12.89 1.29 2.28
CA CYS A 63 -11.98 1.50 1.17
C CYS A 63 -11.99 0.31 0.21
N THR A 64 -11.86 0.59 -1.09
CA THR A 64 -11.58 -0.39 -2.13
C THR A 64 -10.20 -0.12 -2.71
N CYS A 65 -9.38 -1.18 -2.78
CA CYS A 65 -8.06 -1.15 -3.40
C CYS A 65 -8.15 -1.82 -4.77
N LEU A 66 -7.64 -1.16 -5.79
CA LEU A 66 -7.81 -1.58 -7.17
C LEU A 66 -6.45 -1.73 -7.85
N TRP A 67 -6.12 -2.95 -8.28
CA TRP A 67 -5.02 -3.20 -9.22
C TRP A 67 -5.49 -3.19 -10.67
N ARG A 68 -6.80 -3.37 -10.88
CA ARG A 68 -7.47 -3.37 -12.18
C ARG A 68 -8.64 -2.40 -12.18
N LYS A 69 -9.01 -1.87 -13.37
CA LYS A 69 -10.19 -1.01 -13.56
C LYS A 69 -10.19 0.25 -12.67
N GLN A 70 -9.03 0.81 -12.41
CA GLN A 70 -8.80 1.97 -11.53
C GLN A 70 -9.66 3.19 -11.89
N LYS A 71 -9.92 3.41 -13.18
CA LYS A 71 -10.82 4.46 -13.68
C LYS A 71 -12.24 4.40 -13.12
N LYS A 72 -12.67 3.23 -12.65
CA LYS A 72 -14.00 2.99 -12.08
C LYS A 72 -13.97 2.93 -10.56
N SER A 73 -12.98 3.57 -9.92
CA SER A 73 -12.75 3.51 -8.47
C SER A 73 -13.99 3.95 -7.67
N GLU A 74 -14.67 5.00 -8.10
CA GLU A 74 -15.88 5.49 -7.46
C GLU A 74 -17.01 4.46 -7.52
N ARG A 75 -17.24 3.86 -8.68
CA ARG A 75 -18.23 2.79 -8.82
C ARG A 75 -17.93 1.63 -7.86
N PHE A 76 -16.69 1.15 -7.84
CA PHE A 76 -16.31 0.04 -6.96
C PHE A 76 -16.40 0.41 -5.48
N LEU A 77 -16.10 1.66 -5.12
CA LEU A 77 -16.30 2.14 -3.75
C LEU A 77 -17.78 2.13 -3.38
N ASN A 78 -18.67 2.65 -4.23
CA ASN A 78 -20.10 2.66 -3.98
C ASN A 78 -20.68 1.24 -3.85
N GLU A 79 -20.25 0.30 -4.72
CA GLU A 79 -20.62 -1.12 -4.61
C GLU A 79 -20.06 -1.75 -3.32
N THR A 80 -18.86 -1.36 -2.89
CA THR A 80 -18.26 -1.82 -1.63
C THR A 80 -19.01 -1.28 -0.42
N ILE A 81 -19.37 -0.01 -0.43
CA ILE A 81 -20.18 0.61 0.64
C ILE A 81 -21.52 -0.14 0.77
N ALA A 82 -22.25 -0.28 -0.33
CA ALA A 82 -23.54 -1.00 -0.34
C ALA A 82 -23.42 -2.43 0.20
N TRP A 83 -22.33 -3.12 -0.12
CA TRP A 83 -22.06 -4.47 0.40
C TRP A 83 -21.82 -4.48 1.91
N TYR A 84 -21.06 -3.51 2.46
CA TYR A 84 -20.80 -3.42 3.88
C TYR A 84 -22.06 -3.00 4.65
N GLU A 85 -22.86 -2.06 4.15
CA GLU A 85 -24.15 -1.66 4.73
C GLU A 85 -25.14 -2.84 4.77
N ALA A 86 -25.21 -3.63 3.71
CA ALA A 86 -26.07 -4.83 3.71
C ALA A 86 -25.58 -5.90 4.69
N LYS A 87 -24.27 -6.01 4.92
CA LYS A 87 -23.69 -6.99 5.83
C LYS A 87 -23.75 -6.57 7.29
N TYR A 88 -23.68 -5.28 7.56
CA TYR A 88 -23.73 -4.67 8.89
C TYR A 88 -24.85 -3.63 8.90
N PRO A 89 -26.13 -4.07 9.10
CA PRO A 89 -27.31 -3.16 9.09
C PRO A 89 -27.26 -2.08 10.17
N ASP A 90 -26.48 -2.30 11.21
CA ASP A 90 -26.22 -1.38 12.32
C ASP A 90 -25.08 -0.39 12.04
N LEU A 91 -24.52 -0.40 10.84
CA LEU A 91 -23.52 0.58 10.40
C LEU A 91 -24.23 1.89 10.03
N ASP A 92 -24.46 2.75 11.03
CA ASP A 92 -25.09 4.06 10.90
C ASP A 92 -24.15 5.10 10.28
N ARG A 93 -23.71 4.85 9.05
CA ARG A 93 -22.70 5.62 8.36
C ARG A 93 -23.12 7.07 8.08
N LYS A 94 -22.37 8.04 8.62
CA LYS A 94 -22.51 9.47 8.34
C LYS A 94 -21.25 9.95 7.60
N PRO A 95 -21.30 10.09 6.26
CA PRO A 95 -20.12 10.42 5.46
C PRO A 95 -19.49 11.76 5.86
N ILE A 96 -18.14 11.76 6.02
CA ILE A 96 -17.37 12.98 6.27
C ILE A 96 -16.68 13.42 4.97
N LYS A 97 -15.89 12.50 4.36
CA LYS A 97 -15.14 12.82 3.14
C LYS A 97 -14.69 11.59 2.39
N ARG A 98 -14.51 11.77 1.07
CA ARG A 98 -13.81 10.79 0.22
C ARG A 98 -12.31 10.96 0.37
N VAL A 99 -11.60 9.85 0.36
CA VAL A 99 -10.13 9.78 0.45
C VAL A 99 -9.61 8.80 -0.59
N GLY A 100 -8.41 9.00 -1.06
CA GLY A 100 -7.82 8.07 -2.01
C GLY A 100 -6.29 8.16 -1.98
N GLY A 101 -5.64 7.17 -2.53
CA GLY A 101 -4.20 7.08 -2.67
C GLY A 101 -3.81 6.27 -3.88
N LYS A 102 -2.59 6.44 -4.33
CA LYS A 102 -1.99 5.63 -5.39
C LYS A 102 -0.77 4.92 -4.85
N GLY A 103 -0.50 3.73 -5.36
CA GLY A 103 0.70 2.97 -5.08
C GLY A 103 1.47 2.69 -6.36
N ASP A 104 2.79 2.68 -6.30
CA ASP A 104 3.67 2.38 -7.43
C ASP A 104 4.61 1.22 -7.10
N PHE A 105 4.36 0.08 -7.69
CA PHE A 105 5.13 -1.14 -7.44
C PHE A 105 6.36 -1.21 -8.30
N THR A 106 7.49 -0.81 -7.72
CA THR A 106 8.80 -0.79 -8.39
C THR A 106 9.84 -1.56 -7.60
N ILE A 107 10.89 -2.00 -8.28
CA ILE A 107 12.13 -2.47 -7.66
C ILE A 107 13.25 -1.62 -8.22
N ASN A 108 13.92 -0.86 -7.36
CA ASN A 108 15.03 -0.02 -7.76
C ASN A 108 16.31 -0.84 -7.87
N ALA A 109 17.17 -0.48 -8.84
CA ALA A 109 18.50 -1.10 -8.97
C ALA A 109 19.44 -0.62 -7.86
N ARG A 110 19.25 0.61 -7.37
CA ARG A 110 20.03 1.23 -6.31
C ARG A 110 19.10 1.93 -5.32
N TYR A 111 19.44 1.88 -4.05
CA TYR A 111 18.70 2.50 -2.95
C TYR A 111 19.40 3.76 -2.42
N LYS A 112 20.71 3.92 -2.74
CA LYS A 112 21.50 5.14 -2.52
C LYS A 112 22.11 5.57 -3.85
N GLN A 113 21.93 6.83 -4.25
CA GLN A 113 22.44 7.35 -5.52
C GLN A 113 22.78 8.84 -5.38
N ASN A 114 23.98 9.22 -5.83
CA ASN A 114 24.48 10.60 -5.72
C ASN A 114 24.41 11.14 -4.28
N GLY A 115 24.78 10.33 -3.29
CA GLY A 115 24.70 10.67 -1.87
C GLY A 115 23.31 10.60 -1.26
N ARG A 116 22.24 10.46 -2.03
CA ARG A 116 20.84 10.50 -1.56
C ARG A 116 20.29 9.13 -1.27
N TYR A 117 19.49 9.04 -0.22
CA TYR A 117 18.81 7.83 0.23
C TYR A 117 17.38 7.78 -0.32
N TYR A 118 16.99 6.69 -0.96
CA TYR A 118 15.62 6.45 -1.41
C TYR A 118 14.97 5.46 -0.46
N ILE A 119 14.03 5.92 0.38
CA ILE A 119 13.39 5.12 1.41
C ILE A 119 11.92 4.83 1.07
N GLY A 120 11.37 3.78 1.68
CA GLY A 120 9.98 3.38 1.47
C GLY A 120 9.63 3.18 0.01
N GLU A 121 8.46 3.63 -0.39
CA GLU A 121 7.95 3.49 -1.75
C GLU A 121 8.80 4.24 -2.80
N SER A 122 9.40 5.38 -2.43
CA SER A 122 10.36 6.08 -3.30
C SER A 122 11.59 5.23 -3.62
N GLY A 123 11.97 4.34 -2.70
CA GLY A 123 13.01 3.32 -2.88
C GLY A 123 12.52 2.06 -3.61
N GLY A 124 11.24 1.95 -3.95
CA GLY A 124 10.66 0.71 -4.46
C GLY A 124 10.55 -0.37 -3.40
N LEU A 125 10.46 0.02 -2.14
CA LEU A 125 10.37 -0.87 -0.98
C LEU A 125 8.91 -0.97 -0.53
N GLN A 126 8.11 -1.71 -1.31
CA GLN A 126 6.69 -1.95 -1.06
C GLN A 126 6.32 -3.39 -1.38
N ASP A 127 5.30 -3.91 -0.70
CA ASP A 127 4.74 -5.24 -0.98
C ASP A 127 3.90 -5.23 -2.25
N PHE A 128 4.28 -6.03 -3.23
CA PHE A 128 3.59 -6.17 -4.53
C PHE A 128 2.26 -6.92 -4.43
N MET A 129 2.07 -7.70 -3.36
CA MET A 129 0.87 -8.51 -3.23
C MET A 129 -0.34 -7.67 -2.83
N TRP A 130 -0.20 -6.87 -1.75
CA TRP A 130 -1.29 -6.12 -1.16
C TRP A 130 -1.01 -4.63 -0.94
N GLY A 131 0.19 -4.16 -1.28
CA GLY A 131 0.55 -2.75 -1.16
C GLY A 131 0.96 -2.33 0.26
N PHE A 132 1.29 -3.27 1.14
CA PHE A 132 1.73 -2.97 2.50
C PHE A 132 3.15 -2.39 2.49
N GLY A 133 3.27 -1.08 2.77
CA GLY A 133 4.55 -0.37 2.67
C GLY A 133 5.10 0.17 3.99
N MET A 134 4.26 0.36 5.02
CA MET A 134 4.66 1.07 6.26
C MET A 134 5.87 0.44 6.94
N ARG A 135 5.90 -0.88 7.13
CA ARG A 135 7.04 -1.57 7.74
C ARG A 135 8.34 -1.33 6.97
N MET A 136 8.27 -1.40 5.64
CA MET A 136 9.43 -1.20 4.76
C MET A 136 9.90 0.26 4.78
N ALA A 137 8.95 1.21 4.84
CA ALA A 137 9.25 2.63 4.93
C ALA A 137 9.97 2.97 6.24
N ILE A 138 9.43 2.52 7.38
CA ILE A 138 10.03 2.74 8.71
C ILE A 138 11.42 2.10 8.78
N TRP A 139 11.54 0.84 8.35
CA TRP A 139 12.81 0.11 8.45
C TRP A 139 13.88 0.68 7.52
N SER A 140 13.52 1.06 6.29
CA SER A 140 14.48 1.72 5.38
C SER A 140 14.90 3.10 5.88
N GLY A 141 14.00 3.86 6.53
CA GLY A 141 14.36 5.11 7.19
C GLY A 141 15.36 4.90 8.34
N HIS A 142 15.12 3.87 9.17
CA HIS A 142 16.06 3.48 10.23
C HIS A 142 17.44 3.11 9.69
N LEU A 143 17.49 2.29 8.63
CA LEU A 143 18.76 1.91 8.00
C LEU A 143 19.49 3.11 7.37
N ALA A 144 18.75 4.05 6.77
CA ALA A 144 19.33 5.28 6.23
C ALA A 144 19.96 6.15 7.35
N ALA A 145 19.25 6.29 8.48
CA ALA A 145 19.80 6.98 9.64
C ALA A 145 21.09 6.33 10.16
N LYS A 146 21.13 5.00 10.24
CA LYS A 146 22.34 4.26 10.65
C LYS A 146 23.52 4.46 9.69
N ASP A 147 23.29 4.50 8.39
CA ASP A 147 24.35 4.77 7.41
C ASP A 147 24.87 6.22 7.50
N ILE A 148 23.99 7.19 7.77
CA ILE A 148 24.38 8.58 8.02
C ILE A 148 25.27 8.69 9.26
N LEU A 149 25.00 7.90 10.29
CA LEU A 149 25.83 7.81 11.51
C LEU A 149 27.10 6.97 11.33
N GLY A 150 27.33 6.38 10.17
CA GLY A 150 28.51 5.53 9.90
C GLY A 150 28.41 4.13 10.50
N GLU A 151 27.23 3.69 10.96
CA GLU A 151 27.04 2.41 11.64
C GLU A 151 26.81 1.23 10.66
N CYS A 152 26.44 1.50 9.43
CA CYS A 152 26.19 0.45 8.42
C CYS A 152 26.31 0.99 7.00
N ASP A 153 26.24 0.09 6.01
CA ASP A 153 26.09 0.42 4.60
C ASP A 153 24.60 0.23 4.21
N TYR A 154 23.93 1.33 3.91
CA TYR A 154 22.50 1.36 3.57
C TYR A 154 22.14 0.43 2.41
N GLU A 155 22.89 0.53 1.30
CA GLU A 155 22.61 -0.26 0.10
C GLU A 155 22.72 -1.76 0.39
N LYS A 156 23.75 -2.17 1.12
CA LYS A 156 23.97 -3.56 1.53
C LYS A 156 22.87 -4.06 2.48
N GLU A 157 22.51 -3.25 3.47
CA GLU A 157 21.50 -3.63 4.47
C GLU A 157 20.09 -3.71 3.87
N VAL A 158 19.70 -2.80 3.00
CA VAL A 158 18.42 -2.87 2.26
C VAL A 158 18.36 -4.15 1.42
N ARG A 159 19.45 -4.46 0.71
CA ARG A 159 19.52 -5.69 -0.11
C ARG A 159 19.44 -6.96 0.73
N ARG A 160 20.03 -6.95 1.91
CA ARG A 160 20.03 -8.09 2.84
C ARG A 160 18.70 -8.25 3.56
N GLN A 161 18.13 -7.15 4.09
CA GLN A 161 17.00 -7.21 5.02
C GLN A 161 15.63 -6.99 4.35
N LEU A 162 15.52 -6.12 3.34
CA LEU A 162 14.24 -5.72 2.77
C LEU A 162 13.97 -6.32 1.38
N LEU A 163 14.96 -6.32 0.51
CA LEU A 163 14.79 -6.81 -0.87
C LEU A 163 14.27 -8.25 -0.97
N PRO A 164 14.64 -9.21 -0.08
CA PRO A 164 14.08 -10.55 -0.11
C PRO A 164 12.55 -10.58 0.09
N TYR A 165 12.01 -9.68 0.93
CA TYR A 165 10.57 -9.56 1.14
C TYR A 165 9.87 -8.94 -0.08
N VAL A 166 10.47 -7.93 -0.70
CA VAL A 166 9.94 -7.33 -1.95
C VAL A 166 9.90 -8.39 -3.05
N ARG A 167 10.97 -9.18 -3.24
CA ARG A 167 11.02 -10.27 -4.23
C ARG A 167 9.96 -11.34 -3.93
N THR A 168 9.82 -11.72 -2.67
CA THR A 168 8.77 -12.67 -2.23
C THR A 168 7.38 -12.16 -2.56
N SER A 169 7.13 -10.86 -2.40
CA SER A 169 5.82 -10.28 -2.70
C SER A 169 5.50 -10.29 -4.20
N VAL A 170 6.49 -10.16 -5.07
CA VAL A 170 6.32 -10.37 -6.53
C VAL A 170 5.87 -11.80 -6.83
N THR A 171 6.51 -12.78 -6.21
CA THR A 171 6.11 -14.20 -6.33
C THR A 171 4.70 -14.43 -5.82
N ASN A 172 4.38 -13.90 -4.64
CA ASN A 172 3.04 -14.03 -4.08
C ASN A 172 2.00 -13.38 -5.00
N ARG A 173 2.29 -12.21 -5.57
CA ARG A 173 1.42 -11.55 -6.55
C ARG A 173 1.23 -12.37 -7.80
N PHE A 174 2.28 -12.96 -8.33
CA PHE A 174 2.22 -13.83 -9.49
C PHE A 174 1.29 -15.04 -9.24
N LEU A 175 1.42 -15.67 -8.08
CA LEU A 175 0.57 -16.79 -7.68
C LEU A 175 -0.88 -16.31 -7.47
N MET A 176 -1.08 -15.19 -6.78
CA MET A 176 -2.39 -14.60 -6.52
C MET A 176 -3.15 -14.28 -7.81
N ASN A 177 -2.46 -13.77 -8.84
CA ASN A 177 -3.09 -13.46 -10.13
C ASN A 177 -3.59 -14.69 -10.90
N ARG A 178 -3.17 -15.90 -10.51
CA ARG A 178 -3.57 -17.18 -11.14
C ARG A 178 -4.66 -17.91 -10.37
N VAL A 179 -4.89 -17.53 -9.12
CA VAL A 179 -5.93 -18.14 -8.30
C VAL A 179 -7.16 -17.24 -8.30
N GLY A 180 -8.32 -17.81 -8.53
CA GLY A 180 -9.60 -17.11 -8.47
C GLY A 180 -10.22 -17.13 -7.08
N ASP A 181 -11.40 -16.50 -6.96
CA ASP A 181 -12.15 -16.40 -5.70
C ASP A 181 -12.36 -17.72 -4.97
N GLY A 182 -12.43 -18.84 -5.70
CA GLY A 182 -12.56 -20.19 -5.10
C GLY A 182 -11.36 -20.58 -4.25
N MET A 183 -10.15 -20.23 -4.68
CA MET A 183 -8.92 -20.47 -3.90
C MET A 183 -8.89 -19.55 -2.67
N PHE A 184 -9.27 -18.28 -2.80
CA PHE A 184 -9.37 -17.37 -1.66
C PHE A 184 -10.35 -17.86 -0.62
N LYS A 185 -11.52 -18.35 -1.02
CA LYS A 185 -12.46 -19.03 -0.10
C LYS A 185 -11.82 -20.20 0.64
N ARG A 186 -11.03 -21.01 -0.06
CA ARG A 186 -10.33 -22.16 0.56
C ARG A 186 -9.26 -21.69 1.53
N MET A 187 -8.50 -20.65 1.17
CA MET A 187 -7.48 -20.05 2.05
C MET A 187 -8.12 -19.46 3.31
N CYS A 188 -9.19 -18.68 3.18
CA CYS A 188 -9.93 -18.12 4.31
C CYS A 188 -10.54 -19.20 5.21
N LYS A 189 -11.12 -20.28 4.63
CA LYS A 189 -11.64 -21.41 5.41
C LYS A 189 -10.54 -22.13 6.19
N ASN A 190 -9.37 -22.33 5.57
CA ASN A 190 -8.23 -22.94 6.24
C ASN A 190 -7.70 -22.04 7.36
N TRP A 191 -7.63 -20.73 7.12
CA TRP A 191 -7.23 -19.75 8.13
C TRP A 191 -8.18 -19.77 9.33
N MET A 192 -9.50 -19.64 9.10
CA MET A 192 -10.51 -19.71 10.18
C MET A 192 -10.48 -21.04 10.94
N ARG A 193 -10.19 -22.16 10.26
CA ARG A 193 -10.05 -23.47 10.89
C ARG A 193 -8.83 -23.54 11.79
N ASN A 194 -7.71 -22.96 11.37
CA ASN A 194 -6.48 -22.91 12.16
C ASN A 194 -6.60 -21.94 13.34
N GLN A 195 -7.29 -20.82 13.17
CA GLN A 195 -7.58 -19.88 14.26
C GLN A 195 -8.39 -20.53 15.40
N LYS A 196 -9.33 -21.42 15.08
CA LYS A 196 -10.07 -22.20 16.09
C LYS A 196 -9.23 -23.26 16.82
N ARG A 197 -8.01 -23.55 16.34
CA ARG A 197 -7.09 -24.54 16.89
C ARG A 197 -5.96 -23.96 17.74
N ASN A 198 -6.09 -22.75 18.26
CA ASN A 198 -5.07 -22.00 19.02
C ASN A 198 -3.89 -21.47 18.20
N ASP A 199 -3.91 -21.51 16.90
CA ASP A 199 -2.84 -20.91 16.12
C ASP A 199 -3.16 -19.43 15.85
N ASP A 200 -2.19 -18.60 16.19
CA ASP A 200 -2.18 -17.19 15.91
C ASP A 200 -2.34 -16.97 14.39
N GLY A 201 -3.50 -16.52 13.96
CA GLY A 201 -3.76 -16.23 12.53
C GLY A 201 -2.72 -15.28 11.92
N LEU A 202 -2.09 -14.44 12.77
CA LEU A 202 -0.98 -13.58 12.40
C LEU A 202 0.28 -14.37 12.02
N VAL A 203 0.55 -15.50 12.68
CA VAL A 203 1.69 -16.38 12.33
C VAL A 203 1.52 -16.95 10.93
N TRP A 204 0.31 -17.36 10.57
CA TRP A 204 0.02 -17.86 9.23
C TRP A 204 0.20 -16.76 8.16
N VAL A 205 -0.31 -15.55 8.41
CA VAL A 205 -0.12 -14.39 7.54
C VAL A 205 1.38 -14.07 7.43
N ALA A 206 2.12 -14.08 8.55
CA ALA A 206 3.55 -13.83 8.55
C ALA A 206 4.32 -14.85 7.69
N LYS A 207 3.93 -16.15 7.71
CA LYS A 207 4.52 -17.18 6.83
C LYS A 207 4.30 -16.89 5.35
N LEU A 208 3.17 -16.27 4.98
CA LEU A 208 2.89 -15.88 3.60
C LEU A 208 3.90 -14.85 3.09
N PHE A 209 4.29 -13.90 3.93
CA PHE A 209 5.25 -12.84 3.59
C PHE A 209 6.72 -13.25 3.78
N ARG A 210 6.98 -14.36 4.46
CA ARG A 210 8.35 -14.80 4.74
C ARG A 210 9.08 -15.21 3.46
N PRO A 211 10.31 -14.70 3.22
CA PRO A 211 11.17 -15.18 2.16
C PRO A 211 11.52 -16.66 2.35
N THR A 212 11.45 -17.42 1.27
CA THR A 212 11.85 -18.82 1.22
C THR A 212 12.61 -19.08 -0.08
N TRP A 213 13.46 -20.14 -0.09
CA TRP A 213 14.26 -20.46 -1.25
C TRP A 213 13.43 -20.71 -2.53
N TRP A 214 12.31 -21.43 -2.42
CA TRP A 214 11.44 -21.73 -3.56
C TRP A 214 10.73 -20.46 -4.09
N LYS A 215 10.36 -19.50 -3.23
CA LYS A 215 9.81 -18.22 -3.66
C LYS A 215 10.85 -17.37 -4.39
N THR A 216 12.10 -17.43 -3.94
CA THR A 216 13.21 -16.78 -4.63
C THR A 216 13.44 -17.39 -6.01
N LEU A 217 13.38 -18.71 -6.13
CA LEU A 217 13.47 -19.40 -7.42
C LEU A 217 12.36 -18.97 -8.37
N ILE A 218 11.10 -18.99 -7.90
CA ILE A 218 9.96 -18.53 -8.69
C ILE A 218 10.14 -17.05 -9.09
N TYR A 219 10.60 -16.18 -8.17
CA TYR A 219 10.87 -14.79 -8.48
C TYR A 219 11.82 -14.65 -9.70
N HIS A 220 12.91 -15.37 -9.72
CA HIS A 220 13.87 -15.30 -10.84
C HIS A 220 13.27 -15.79 -12.16
N MET A 221 12.39 -16.79 -12.11
CA MET A 221 11.69 -17.28 -13.30
C MET A 221 10.64 -16.30 -13.82
N VAL A 222 9.89 -15.63 -12.91
CA VAL A 222 8.74 -14.81 -13.30
C VAL A 222 9.06 -13.33 -13.45
N SER A 223 10.09 -12.83 -12.80
CA SER A 223 10.42 -11.40 -12.82
C SER A 223 10.69 -10.83 -14.22
N PRO A 224 11.30 -11.55 -15.20
CA PRO A 224 11.43 -11.05 -16.55
C PRO A 224 10.11 -10.79 -17.28
N PHE A 225 9.06 -11.51 -16.89
CA PHE A 225 7.73 -11.40 -17.47
C PHE A 225 6.81 -10.46 -16.67
N MET A 226 7.03 -10.38 -15.36
CA MET A 226 6.23 -9.57 -14.44
C MET A 226 6.70 -8.13 -14.32
N LEU A 227 8.00 -7.89 -14.56
CA LEU A 227 8.63 -6.59 -14.34
C LEU A 227 9.23 -6.08 -15.65
N GLU A 228 8.88 -4.88 -16.03
CA GLU A 228 9.48 -4.17 -17.17
C GLU A 228 10.53 -3.18 -16.68
N LYS A 229 11.56 -2.95 -17.50
CA LYS A 229 12.48 -1.83 -17.28
C LYS A 229 11.73 -0.54 -17.53
N ASP A 230 11.73 0.35 -16.57
CA ASP A 230 11.21 1.70 -16.76
C ASP A 230 12.28 2.53 -17.47
N SER A 231 12.15 2.64 -18.80
CA SER A 231 13.05 3.44 -19.64
C SER A 231 12.97 4.95 -19.35
N LYS A 232 11.89 5.40 -18.69
CA LYS A 232 11.70 6.82 -18.33
C LYS A 232 12.39 7.18 -17.01
N ALA A 233 12.74 6.20 -16.19
CA ALA A 233 13.51 6.40 -14.96
C ALA A 233 15.01 6.33 -15.27
N LEU A 234 15.47 7.27 -16.10
CA LEU A 234 16.88 7.40 -16.51
C LEU A 234 17.81 7.35 -15.28
N GLY A 235 18.73 6.41 -15.30
CA GLY A 235 19.79 6.26 -14.31
C GLY A 235 19.49 5.34 -13.13
N ARG A 236 18.25 4.96 -12.87
CA ARG A 236 17.88 4.17 -11.68
C ARG A 236 17.76 2.67 -11.90
N GLY A 237 17.68 2.21 -13.16
CA GLY A 237 17.47 0.79 -13.48
C GLY A 237 16.21 0.22 -12.82
N VAL A 238 15.17 1.04 -12.70
CA VAL A 238 13.90 0.68 -12.07
C VAL A 238 13.22 -0.40 -12.89
N ARG A 239 12.77 -1.46 -12.21
CA ARG A 239 11.87 -2.44 -12.77
C ARG A 239 10.48 -2.21 -12.16
N ARG A 240 9.53 -1.89 -13.00
CA ARG A 240 8.14 -1.69 -12.60
C ARG A 240 7.30 -2.88 -13.01
N MET A 241 6.30 -3.24 -12.19
CA MET A 241 5.27 -4.18 -12.62
C MET A 241 4.37 -3.48 -13.63
N PRO A 242 4.43 -3.82 -14.93
CA PRO A 242 3.57 -3.20 -15.91
C PRO A 242 2.16 -3.73 -15.69
N PHE A 243 1.24 -2.81 -15.65
CA PHE A 243 -0.18 -3.13 -15.48
C PHE A 243 -0.71 -4.06 -16.59
N ARG A 244 -0.15 -3.95 -17.80
CA ARG A 244 -0.60 -4.70 -19.00
C ARG A 244 -0.24 -6.18 -18.98
N LYS A 245 0.87 -6.59 -18.35
CA LYS A 245 1.34 -7.99 -18.38
C LYS A 245 0.79 -8.86 -17.26
N ALA A 246 0.30 -8.26 -16.18
CA ALA A 246 -0.37 -8.98 -15.11
C ALA A 246 -1.74 -9.55 -15.57
N LEU A 247 -2.23 -9.14 -16.75
CA LEU A 247 -3.58 -9.44 -17.24
C LEU A 247 -3.53 -9.74 -18.74
N LYS A 248 -3.75 -10.99 -19.11
CA LYS A 248 -4.28 -11.32 -20.42
C LYS A 248 -5.67 -10.67 -20.53
N ARG A 249 -5.80 -9.71 -21.46
CA ARG A 249 -7.03 -9.05 -21.88
C ARG A 249 -7.67 -8.07 -20.89
N ASP A 250 -7.20 -6.84 -20.84
CA ASP A 250 -8.08 -5.67 -20.94
C ASP A 250 -7.21 -4.45 -21.26
N VAL A 251 -7.58 -3.73 -22.29
CA VAL A 251 -6.87 -2.55 -22.80
C VAL A 251 -6.96 -1.45 -21.75
N TRP A 252 -5.85 -1.15 -21.11
CA TRP A 252 -5.75 0.01 -20.24
C TRP A 252 -5.39 1.23 -21.07
N GLU A 253 -6.35 2.07 -21.32
CA GLU A 253 -6.08 3.45 -21.64
C GLU A 253 -5.69 4.19 -20.35
N GLN A 254 -4.54 4.83 -20.33
CA GLN A 254 -4.22 5.85 -19.33
C GLN A 254 -5.23 6.98 -19.55
N SER A 255 -6.16 7.20 -18.64
CA SER A 255 -7.06 8.33 -18.73
C SER A 255 -6.66 9.40 -17.75
N ASP A 256 -6.97 10.60 -18.16
CA ASP A 256 -6.88 11.83 -17.38
C ASP A 256 -7.66 11.77 -16.07
N GLU A 257 -8.65 10.87 -15.92
CA GLU A 257 -9.40 10.67 -14.67
C GLU A 257 -8.57 10.04 -13.51
N ALA A 258 -7.59 9.16 -13.81
CA ALA A 258 -6.67 8.69 -12.76
C ALA A 258 -5.74 9.84 -12.30
N ILE A 259 -5.48 10.80 -13.19
CA ILE A 259 -4.80 12.06 -12.89
C ILE A 259 -5.77 12.99 -12.14
N ALA A 260 -7.05 13.00 -12.46
CA ALA A 260 -8.07 13.81 -11.78
C ALA A 260 -8.26 13.39 -10.31
N VAL A 261 -8.24 12.10 -9.98
CA VAL A 261 -8.20 11.64 -8.58
C VAL A 261 -6.93 12.14 -7.88
N GLY A 262 -5.80 12.19 -8.58
CA GLY A 262 -4.55 12.82 -8.09
C GLY A 262 -4.68 14.34 -7.93
N ASN A 263 -5.37 15.02 -8.83
CA ASN A 263 -5.57 16.46 -8.83
C ASN A 263 -6.63 16.90 -7.81
N SER A 264 -7.68 16.12 -7.57
CA SER A 264 -8.64 16.37 -6.48
C SER A 264 -7.97 16.29 -5.11
N TRP A 265 -6.87 15.54 -4.97
CA TRP A 265 -6.02 15.56 -3.80
C TRP A 265 -5.25 16.88 -3.63
N ASP A 266 -4.76 17.44 -4.72
CA ASP A 266 -4.09 18.75 -4.69
C ASP A 266 -5.10 19.88 -4.43
N GLU A 267 -6.35 19.74 -4.88
CA GLU A 267 -7.44 20.69 -4.63
C GLU A 267 -8.03 20.53 -3.21
N ALA A 268 -8.22 19.33 -2.70
CA ALA A 268 -8.62 19.09 -1.31
C ALA A 268 -7.54 19.57 -0.32
N ARG A 269 -6.26 19.47 -0.68
CA ARG A 269 -5.17 20.09 0.07
C ARG A 269 -5.21 21.62 0.03
N LYS A 270 -5.70 22.22 -1.04
CA LYS A 270 -5.85 23.69 -1.16
C LYS A 270 -7.06 24.22 -0.40
N GLY A 271 -8.14 23.44 -0.28
CA GLY A 271 -9.37 23.80 0.42
C GLY A 271 -9.35 23.59 1.94
N GLY A 272 -8.42 22.77 2.47
CA GLY A 272 -8.34 22.38 3.88
C GLY A 272 -7.55 23.33 4.81
N SER A 273 -7.28 24.59 4.42
CA SER A 273 -6.41 25.49 5.16
C SER A 273 -7.11 26.37 6.18
N ASN A 274 -8.28 26.01 6.71
CA ASN A 274 -8.94 26.79 7.79
C ASN A 274 -9.60 25.88 8.84
N THR A 275 -8.80 25.06 9.53
CA THR A 275 -9.11 24.67 10.91
C THR A 275 -7.84 24.84 11.72
N SER A 276 -7.76 25.99 12.38
CA SER A 276 -6.83 26.25 13.47
C SER A 276 -7.13 25.22 14.58
N PHE A 277 -6.21 24.29 14.79
CA PHE A 277 -6.15 23.59 16.08
C PHE A 277 -5.74 24.62 17.10
N ALA A 278 -6.66 24.96 18.02
CA ALA A 278 -6.34 25.68 19.22
C ALA A 278 -5.31 24.87 20.00
N GLU A 279 -4.17 25.46 20.30
CA GLU A 279 -3.22 24.94 21.25
C GLU A 279 -3.87 25.05 22.64
N ASP A 280 -4.41 23.95 23.16
CA ASP A 280 -4.68 23.80 24.58
C ASP A 280 -3.35 23.48 25.28
N SER A 281 -2.81 24.56 25.86
CA SER A 281 -1.68 24.50 26.80
C SER A 281 -2.20 24.11 28.17
N ASP A 282 -2.23 22.81 28.47
CA ASP A 282 -2.26 22.33 29.85
C ASP A 282 -1.35 21.08 29.97
N SER A 283 -0.09 21.36 30.31
CA SER A 283 0.83 20.36 30.78
C SER A 283 0.63 20.17 32.29
N PRO A 284 0.35 18.96 32.79
CA PRO A 284 0.40 18.72 34.22
C PRO A 284 1.87 18.64 34.67
N SER A 285 2.18 19.47 35.68
CA SER A 285 3.44 19.47 36.40
C SER A 285 3.70 18.12 37.11
N VAL A 286 4.86 17.53 36.83
CA VAL A 286 5.40 16.38 37.58
C VAL A 286 5.91 16.87 38.94
N PRO A 287 5.51 16.29 40.08
CA PRO A 287 6.12 16.62 41.37
C PRO A 287 7.47 15.91 41.54
N ASP A 288 8.49 16.70 41.91
CA ASP A 288 9.78 16.21 42.42
C ASP A 288 9.60 15.41 43.71
N SER A 289 10.08 14.18 43.72
CA SER A 289 10.58 13.49 44.91
C SER A 289 11.36 12.22 44.54
#